data_c54f4bf7a9ad76c8abe06d8e99ef4097
#
_entry.id   c54f4bf7a9ad76c8abe06d8e99ef4097
#
_cell.length_a   1.000
_cell.length_b   1.000
_cell.length_c   1.000
_cell.angle_alpha   90.00
_cell.angle_beta   90.00
_cell.angle_gamma   90.00
#
_symmetry.space_group_name_H-M   'P 1'
#
loop_
_entity.id
_entity.type
_entity.pdbx_description
1 polymer ?
#
loop_
_entity_poly.entity_id
_entity_poly.type
_entity_poly.pdbx_seq_one_letter_code
_entity_poly.pdbx_strand_id
1 'polypeptide(L)'
;MNLKNFIVDKIKRTDIYQNKKEEAYYSSRSNMLSMLTPDEKSSSKRHVYFKKSKADEYNKMFGLINITIRFGNRFQTWIDTGLYFSNIYALEDNTTPDYELILDNSINDLINRSGNYNNSVSYEVQIMLRGILSYIDRIVEEIQEAILTLKDTADIDRLNNTKTYFLRMKDQKCSSLEEALQRILFWSSLFWQSQHTLVGIGRLDKVLARYKLDIPESVQIIGDFYSEMHRYFAFKSSGKLLGDTGQIIVLG
;
A
#
# COMPACT_ATOMS: atom_id res chain seq x y z
N MET A 1 -15.82 -19.59 -13.66
CA MET A 1 -16.09 -19.11 -12.29
C MET A 1 -16.19 -17.60 -12.37
N ASN A 2 -17.23 -16.96 -11.84
CA ASN A 2 -17.37 -15.50 -11.90
C ASN A 2 -16.35 -14.86 -10.95
N LEU A 3 -15.54 -13.93 -11.44
CA LEU A 3 -14.50 -13.22 -10.68
C LEU A 3 -15.05 -12.59 -9.38
N LYS A 4 -16.24 -12.00 -9.46
CA LYS A 4 -16.93 -11.42 -8.29
C LYS A 4 -17.15 -12.48 -7.18
N ASN A 5 -17.64 -13.66 -7.54
CA ASN A 5 -17.89 -14.73 -6.57
C ASN A 5 -16.59 -15.28 -5.99
N PHE A 6 -15.53 -15.36 -6.80
CA PHE A 6 -14.22 -15.79 -6.31
C PHE A 6 -13.63 -14.79 -5.32
N ILE A 7 -13.68 -13.50 -5.63
CA ILE A 7 -13.16 -12.44 -4.75
C ILE A 7 -13.92 -12.45 -3.41
N VAL A 8 -15.26 -12.51 -3.46
CA VAL A 8 -16.09 -12.59 -2.26
C VAL A 8 -15.75 -13.84 -1.44
N ASP A 9 -15.55 -14.97 -2.11
CA ASP A 9 -15.20 -16.23 -1.44
C ASP A 9 -13.79 -16.18 -0.83
N LYS A 10 -12.83 -15.54 -1.51
CA LYS A 10 -11.47 -15.34 -0.99
C LYS A 10 -11.46 -14.42 0.23
N ILE A 11 -12.21 -13.32 0.20
CA ILE A 11 -12.35 -12.41 1.34
C ILE A 11 -13.00 -13.15 2.54
N LYS A 12 -14.05 -13.91 2.29
CA LYS A 12 -14.72 -14.71 3.33
C LYS A 12 -13.82 -15.78 3.95
N ARG A 13 -12.77 -16.22 3.25
CA ARG A 13 -11.79 -17.19 3.76
C ARG A 13 -10.62 -16.55 4.49
N THR A 14 -10.55 -15.23 4.57
CA THR A 14 -9.57 -14.59 5.46
C THR A 14 -9.88 -14.91 6.92
N ASP A 15 -8.87 -14.97 7.75
CA ASP A 15 -9.03 -15.27 9.18
C ASP A 15 -10.04 -14.35 9.87
N ILE A 16 -10.16 -13.11 9.42
CA ILE A 16 -11.15 -12.15 9.92
C ILE A 16 -12.56 -12.68 9.68
N TYR A 17 -12.88 -13.09 8.45
CA TYR A 17 -14.21 -13.56 8.09
C TYR A 17 -14.53 -14.91 8.65
N GLN A 18 -13.56 -15.83 8.68
CA GLN A 18 -13.77 -17.18 9.25
C GLN A 18 -14.02 -17.14 10.74
N ASN A 19 -13.27 -16.31 11.45
CA ASN A 19 -13.33 -16.28 12.91
C ASN A 19 -14.37 -15.31 13.47
N LYS A 20 -14.80 -14.31 12.73
CA LYS A 20 -15.62 -13.23 13.28
C LYS A 20 -16.72 -12.70 12.36
N LYS A 21 -16.92 -13.25 11.17
CA LYS A 21 -18.02 -12.87 10.25
C LYS A 21 -18.28 -11.34 10.23
N GLU A 22 -19.53 -10.95 10.44
CA GLU A 22 -19.95 -9.54 10.49
C GLU A 22 -19.35 -8.78 11.68
N GLU A 23 -19.07 -9.45 12.79
CA GLU A 23 -18.42 -8.83 13.93
C GLU A 23 -17.04 -8.29 13.60
N ALA A 24 -16.37 -8.81 12.55
CA ALA A 24 -15.09 -8.29 12.11
C ALA A 24 -15.16 -6.82 11.73
N TYR A 25 -16.27 -6.37 11.17
CA TYR A 25 -16.51 -4.96 10.86
C TYR A 25 -16.69 -4.09 12.09
N TYR A 26 -17.28 -4.64 13.12
CA TYR A 26 -17.66 -3.95 14.36
C TYR A 26 -16.77 -4.35 15.53
N SER A 27 -15.85 -5.28 15.31
CA SER A 27 -14.96 -5.74 16.35
C SER A 27 -14.01 -4.65 16.82
N SER A 28 -13.57 -4.77 18.05
CA SER A 28 -12.56 -3.86 18.59
C SER A 28 -11.29 -3.92 17.75
N ARG A 29 -10.59 -2.79 17.65
CA ARG A 29 -9.29 -2.67 16.97
C ARG A 29 -8.29 -3.76 17.40
N SER A 30 -8.36 -4.22 18.65
CA SER A 30 -7.49 -5.28 19.17
C SER A 30 -7.57 -6.58 18.38
N ASN A 31 -8.75 -6.94 17.90
CA ASN A 31 -8.95 -8.16 17.12
C ASN A 31 -8.30 -8.07 15.73
N MET A 32 -8.33 -6.90 15.12
CA MET A 32 -7.68 -6.66 13.82
C MET A 32 -6.18 -6.50 13.94
N LEU A 33 -5.73 -5.86 15.01
CA LEU A 33 -4.31 -5.75 15.31
C LEU A 33 -3.63 -7.12 15.49
N SER A 34 -4.38 -8.18 15.79
CA SER A 34 -3.82 -9.54 15.83
C SER A 34 -3.27 -10.02 14.48
N MET A 35 -3.73 -9.44 13.38
CA MET A 35 -3.23 -9.74 12.04
C MET A 35 -1.90 -9.06 11.69
N LEU A 36 -1.51 -8.07 12.48
CA LEU A 36 -0.26 -7.36 12.27
C LEU A 36 0.91 -8.14 12.85
N THR A 37 2.06 -8.04 12.21
CA THR A 37 3.30 -8.54 12.77
C THR A 37 3.66 -7.79 14.06
N PRO A 38 4.51 -8.34 14.93
CA PRO A 38 4.95 -7.65 16.15
C PRO A 38 5.53 -6.26 15.88
N ASP A 39 6.30 -6.11 14.81
CA ASP A 39 6.93 -4.83 14.44
C ASP A 39 5.90 -3.80 13.94
N GLU A 40 4.89 -4.25 13.19
CA GLU A 40 3.78 -3.39 12.78
C GLU A 40 2.93 -2.93 13.96
N LYS A 41 2.94 -3.66 15.07
CA LYS A 41 2.24 -3.32 16.32
C LYS A 41 3.05 -2.38 17.22
N SER A 42 4.13 -1.80 16.76
CA SER A 42 5.03 -0.97 17.56
C SER A 42 4.29 -0.16 18.62
N SER A 43 4.69 -0.34 19.87
CA SER A 43 4.08 0.32 21.02
C SER A 43 4.61 1.73 21.25
N SER A 44 5.74 2.06 20.68
CA SER A 44 6.36 3.37 20.85
C SER A 44 5.77 4.37 19.87
N LYS A 45 5.02 5.34 20.39
CA LYS A 45 4.55 6.48 19.61
C LYS A 45 5.74 7.36 19.25
N ARG A 46 6.02 7.47 17.96
CA ARG A 46 7.05 8.34 17.42
C ARG A 46 6.40 9.57 16.83
N HIS A 47 6.54 10.72 17.46
CA HIS A 47 6.04 11.98 16.94
C HIS A 47 7.05 12.61 16.01
N VAL A 48 6.60 12.96 14.83
CA VAL A 48 7.39 13.70 13.86
C VAL A 48 6.94 15.15 13.88
N TYR A 49 7.82 16.06 14.32
CA TYR A 49 7.56 17.49 14.39
C TYR A 49 8.22 18.22 13.24
N PHE A 50 7.53 19.20 12.71
CA PHE A 50 7.98 19.92 11.51
C PHE A 50 8.04 21.42 11.71
N LYS A 51 9.15 21.97 11.21
CA LYS A 51 9.37 23.42 11.20
C LYS A 51 9.40 24.01 9.78
N LYS A 52 9.27 23.18 8.75
CA LYS A 52 9.44 23.58 7.34
C LYS A 52 8.22 23.25 6.48
N SER A 53 8.40 22.77 5.29
CA SER A 53 7.32 22.44 4.36
C SER A 53 6.67 21.09 4.65
N LYS A 54 5.45 20.88 4.14
CA LYS A 54 4.77 19.58 4.24
C LYS A 54 5.54 18.49 3.51
N ALA A 55 6.19 18.80 2.41
CA ALA A 55 7.00 17.83 1.65
C ALA A 55 8.19 17.33 2.45
N ASP A 56 8.86 18.19 3.24
CA ASP A 56 9.92 17.77 4.16
C ASP A 56 9.37 16.81 5.23
N GLU A 57 8.11 17.00 5.63
CA GLU A 57 7.42 16.12 6.55
C GLU A 57 7.27 14.73 5.97
N TYR A 58 6.68 14.63 4.80
CA TYR A 58 6.52 13.36 4.12
C TYR A 58 7.85 12.66 3.88
N ASN A 59 8.86 13.43 3.45
CA ASN A 59 10.19 12.89 3.21
C ASN A 59 10.80 12.27 4.49
N LYS A 60 10.67 12.97 5.61
CA LYS A 60 11.12 12.44 6.89
C LYS A 60 10.30 11.22 7.34
N MET A 61 8.98 11.22 7.11
CA MET A 61 8.12 10.07 7.37
C MET A 61 8.61 8.83 6.62
N PHE A 62 8.82 8.94 5.32
CA PHE A 62 9.28 7.83 4.50
C PHE A 62 10.61 7.26 5.01
N GLY A 63 11.47 8.11 5.58
CA GLY A 63 12.72 7.68 6.22
C GLY A 63 12.53 6.92 7.55
N LEU A 64 11.36 7.02 8.19
CA LEU A 64 11.11 6.47 9.52
C LEU A 64 10.16 5.26 9.53
N ILE A 65 9.44 4.98 8.45
CA ILE A 65 8.54 3.82 8.37
C ILE A 65 9.36 2.54 8.60
N ASN A 66 8.91 1.70 9.52
CA ASN A 66 9.46 0.36 9.70
C ASN A 66 9.10 -0.53 8.51
N ILE A 67 10.09 -1.24 8.01
CA ILE A 67 9.92 -2.19 6.92
C ILE A 67 10.12 -3.59 7.49
N THR A 68 9.06 -4.40 7.48
CA THR A 68 9.11 -5.80 7.91
C THR A 68 8.71 -6.68 6.73
N ILE A 69 9.59 -7.56 6.30
CA ILE A 69 9.33 -8.47 5.20
C ILE A 69 8.50 -9.65 5.68
N ARG A 70 7.39 -9.91 5.00
CA ARG A 70 6.46 -11.00 5.32
C ARG A 70 6.63 -12.14 4.32
N PHE A 71 7.00 -13.30 4.84
CA PHE A 71 7.17 -14.53 4.05
C PHE A 71 5.82 -15.15 3.72
N GLY A 72 5.74 -15.88 2.63
CA GLY A 72 4.52 -16.53 2.16
C GLY A 72 3.50 -15.59 1.48
N ASN A 73 3.68 -14.27 1.58
CA ASN A 73 2.77 -13.30 0.96
C ASN A 73 3.25 -12.90 -0.44
N ARG A 74 2.30 -12.82 -1.37
CA ARG A 74 2.56 -12.35 -2.74
C ARG A 74 2.88 -10.86 -2.76
N PHE A 75 2.17 -10.06 -1.97
CA PHE A 75 2.29 -8.61 -1.92
C PHE A 75 2.92 -8.16 -0.61
N GLN A 76 3.66 -7.06 -0.68
CA GLN A 76 4.32 -6.44 0.46
C GLN A 76 3.84 -5.00 0.61
N THR A 77 3.36 -4.66 1.80
CA THR A 77 2.97 -3.29 2.16
C THR A 77 3.35 -3.00 3.59
N TRP A 78 3.62 -1.75 3.89
CA TRP A 78 4.06 -1.30 5.20
C TRP A 78 3.27 -0.09 5.65
N ILE A 79 2.72 -0.18 6.85
CA ILE A 79 2.08 0.92 7.57
C ILE A 79 2.58 0.86 9.01
N ASP A 80 3.23 1.89 9.43
CA ASP A 80 3.80 1.99 10.78
C ASP A 80 2.81 2.66 11.72
N THR A 81 2.12 1.88 12.53
CA THR A 81 1.10 2.38 13.46
C THR A 81 1.67 3.16 14.62
N GLY A 82 2.98 3.06 14.87
CA GLY A 82 3.69 3.83 15.88
C GLY A 82 4.11 5.23 15.42
N LEU A 83 4.05 5.49 14.11
CA LEU A 83 4.50 6.74 13.52
C LEU A 83 3.32 7.70 13.33
N TYR A 84 3.35 8.83 14.04
CA TYR A 84 2.30 9.85 14.02
C TYR A 84 2.83 11.18 13.51
N PHE A 85 1.98 11.89 12.79
CA PHE A 85 2.20 13.28 12.41
C PHE A 85 1.43 14.18 13.35
N SER A 86 2.11 15.15 13.94
CA SER A 86 1.47 16.10 14.87
C SER A 86 0.69 17.20 14.16
N ASN A 87 0.93 17.44 12.88
CA ASN A 87 0.39 18.57 12.14
C ASN A 87 -0.34 18.21 10.83
N ILE A 88 -0.46 16.94 10.50
CA ILE A 88 -1.31 16.53 9.39
C ILE A 88 -2.71 16.30 9.96
N TYR A 89 -3.59 17.24 9.67
CA TYR A 89 -5.02 16.98 9.82
C TYR A 89 -5.37 15.87 8.84
N ALA A 90 -5.90 14.77 9.35
CA ALA A 90 -6.55 13.80 8.51
C ALA A 90 -7.64 14.54 7.73
N LEU A 91 -7.36 14.84 6.48
CA LEU A 91 -8.41 15.24 5.57
C LEU A 91 -9.26 13.99 5.39
N GLU A 92 -10.49 14.04 5.87
CA GLU A 92 -11.49 12.99 5.61
C GLU A 92 -11.92 13.11 4.15
N ASP A 93 -10.96 12.95 3.26
CA ASP A 93 -11.20 13.11 1.84
C ASP A 93 -11.58 11.76 1.25
N ASN A 94 -12.82 11.65 0.82
CA ASN A 94 -13.26 10.58 -0.07
C ASN A 94 -12.62 10.79 -1.45
N THR A 95 -11.30 10.64 -1.52
CA THR A 95 -10.55 10.82 -2.76
C THR A 95 -10.21 9.48 -3.39
N THR A 96 -10.21 9.46 -4.71
CA THR A 96 -9.67 8.36 -5.50
C THR A 96 -8.46 8.88 -6.26
N PRO A 97 -7.24 8.43 -5.92
CA PRO A 97 -6.05 8.80 -6.68
C PRO A 97 -6.14 8.35 -8.14
N ASP A 98 -5.46 9.05 -9.01
CA ASP A 98 -5.29 8.64 -10.40
C ASP A 98 -4.28 7.48 -10.49
N TYR A 99 -4.79 6.26 -10.34
CA TYR A 99 -3.96 5.06 -10.42
C TYR A 99 -3.45 4.80 -11.85
N GLU A 100 -4.13 5.28 -12.90
CA GLU A 100 -3.63 5.16 -14.27
C GLU A 100 -2.34 5.97 -14.41
N LEU A 101 -2.31 7.17 -13.83
CA LEU A 101 -1.12 8.02 -13.84
C LEU A 101 0.12 7.30 -13.24
N ILE A 102 -0.04 6.64 -12.10
CA ILE A 102 1.08 5.93 -11.43
C ILE A 102 1.46 4.61 -12.10
N LEU A 103 0.59 4.03 -12.89
CA LEU A 103 0.90 2.82 -13.65
C LEU A 103 1.57 3.14 -14.99
N ASP A 104 1.22 4.27 -15.59
CA ASP A 104 1.74 4.71 -16.89
C ASP A 104 3.05 5.48 -16.79
N ASN A 105 3.43 5.92 -15.58
CA ASN A 105 4.65 6.68 -15.34
C ASN A 105 5.51 6.02 -14.26
N SER A 106 6.82 6.16 -14.40
CA SER A 106 7.76 5.93 -13.31
C SER A 106 7.77 7.11 -12.33
N ILE A 107 8.36 6.93 -11.15
CA ILE A 107 8.51 8.04 -10.20
C ILE A 107 9.42 9.13 -10.81
N ASN A 108 10.46 8.76 -11.54
CA ASN A 108 11.32 9.73 -12.21
C ASN A 108 10.59 10.50 -13.35
N ASP A 109 9.66 9.84 -14.07
CA ASP A 109 8.79 10.56 -15.02
C ASP A 109 7.90 11.58 -14.31
N LEU A 110 7.33 11.24 -13.15
CA LEU A 110 6.51 12.15 -12.35
C LEU A 110 7.35 13.34 -11.82
N ILE A 111 8.58 13.10 -11.39
CA ILE A 111 9.51 14.18 -10.97
C ILE A 111 9.79 15.12 -12.16
N ASN A 112 10.12 14.56 -13.31
CA ASN A 112 10.40 15.36 -14.52
C ASN A 112 9.17 16.14 -14.97
N ARG A 113 8.00 15.52 -14.97
CA ARG A 113 6.72 16.14 -15.30
C ARG A 113 6.38 17.29 -14.35
N SER A 114 6.59 17.11 -13.05
CA SER A 114 6.36 18.18 -12.08
C SER A 114 7.34 19.34 -12.26
N GLY A 115 8.57 19.07 -12.68
CA GLY A 115 9.59 20.08 -12.95
C GLY A 115 9.26 21.04 -14.09
N ASN A 116 8.29 20.70 -14.96
CA ASN A 116 7.82 21.60 -16.03
C ASN A 116 6.99 22.79 -15.50
N TYR A 117 6.58 22.74 -14.23
CA TYR A 117 5.82 23.80 -13.59
C TYR A 117 6.72 24.55 -12.61
N ASN A 118 6.97 25.82 -12.88
CA ASN A 118 7.82 26.65 -12.03
C ASN A 118 7.02 27.33 -10.91
N ASN A 119 6.57 26.55 -9.93
CA ASN A 119 5.84 27.06 -8.76
C ASN A 119 6.18 26.26 -7.49
N SER A 120 5.79 26.79 -6.34
CA SER A 120 6.10 26.20 -5.03
C SER A 120 5.51 24.79 -4.86
N VAL A 121 4.31 24.53 -5.40
CA VAL A 121 3.65 23.23 -5.31
C VAL A 121 4.43 22.16 -6.06
N SER A 122 4.89 22.46 -7.27
CA SER A 122 5.69 21.50 -8.05
C SER A 122 7.03 21.19 -7.38
N TYR A 123 7.64 22.17 -6.73
CA TYR A 123 8.85 21.97 -5.94
C TYR A 123 8.62 21.03 -4.75
N GLU A 124 7.53 21.24 -4.01
CA GLU A 124 7.11 20.36 -2.91
C GLU A 124 6.85 18.91 -3.39
N VAL A 125 6.15 18.76 -4.51
CA VAL A 125 5.89 17.44 -5.13
C VAL A 125 7.21 16.73 -5.48
N GLN A 126 8.20 17.44 -6.03
CA GLN A 126 9.50 16.84 -6.34
C GLN A 126 10.23 16.37 -5.08
N ILE A 127 10.21 17.17 -4.00
CA ILE A 127 10.81 16.78 -2.72
C ILE A 127 10.16 15.49 -2.20
N MET A 128 8.84 15.44 -2.21
CA MET A 128 8.09 14.27 -1.74
C MET A 128 8.38 13.01 -2.59
N LEU A 129 8.39 13.13 -3.93
CA LEU A 129 8.70 12.03 -4.83
C LEU A 129 10.13 11.50 -4.66
N ARG A 130 11.10 12.39 -4.40
CA ARG A 130 12.48 11.98 -4.07
C ARG A 130 12.54 11.24 -2.74
N GLY A 131 11.74 11.63 -1.76
CA GLY A 131 11.58 10.89 -0.51
C GLY A 131 11.03 9.47 -0.72
N ILE A 132 10.06 9.33 -1.64
CA ILE A 132 9.53 8.02 -2.03
C ILE A 132 10.61 7.16 -2.72
N LEU A 133 11.46 7.73 -3.58
CA LEU A 133 12.60 7.00 -4.16
C LEU A 133 13.53 6.45 -3.08
N SER A 134 13.89 7.29 -2.11
CA SER A 134 14.74 6.86 -0.98
C SER A 134 14.06 5.78 -0.12
N TYR A 135 12.74 5.84 0.04
CA TYR A 135 11.98 4.81 0.73
C TYR A 135 11.99 3.49 -0.04
N ILE A 136 11.85 3.54 -1.36
CA ILE A 136 11.97 2.35 -2.22
C ILE A 136 13.36 1.72 -2.09
N ASP A 137 14.44 2.52 -2.04
CA ASP A 137 15.79 1.98 -1.86
C ASP A 137 15.90 1.19 -0.55
N ARG A 138 15.36 1.72 0.55
CA ARG A 138 15.30 0.99 1.83
C ARG A 138 14.49 -0.30 1.73
N ILE A 139 13.35 -0.29 1.04
CA ILE A 139 12.54 -1.49 0.81
C ILE A 139 13.35 -2.55 0.07
N VAL A 140 14.06 -2.15 -0.98
CA VAL A 140 14.89 -3.05 -1.78
C VAL A 140 16.03 -3.65 -0.95
N GLU A 141 16.66 -2.87 -0.10
CA GLU A 141 17.69 -3.33 0.83
C GLU A 141 17.15 -4.36 1.81
N GLU A 142 16.05 -4.09 2.49
CA GLU A 142 15.41 -5.01 3.44
C GLU A 142 14.96 -6.33 2.77
N ILE A 143 14.41 -6.24 1.55
CA ILE A 143 14.08 -7.45 0.77
C ILE A 143 15.35 -8.25 0.45
N GLN A 144 16.43 -7.57 0.06
CA GLN A 144 17.69 -8.24 -0.26
C GLN A 144 18.28 -8.95 0.97
N GLU A 145 18.27 -8.31 2.13
CA GLU A 145 18.72 -8.92 3.39
C GLU A 145 17.84 -10.10 3.79
N ALA A 146 16.52 -9.98 3.64
CA ALA A 146 15.60 -11.08 3.92
C ALA A 146 15.87 -12.30 3.02
N ILE A 147 16.11 -12.10 1.73
CA ILE A 147 16.42 -13.18 0.78
C ILE A 147 17.67 -13.96 1.22
N LEU A 148 18.69 -13.29 1.75
CA LEU A 148 19.92 -13.94 2.20
C LEU A 148 19.70 -14.92 3.38
N THR A 149 18.62 -14.75 4.13
CA THR A 149 18.29 -15.59 5.28
C THR A 149 17.37 -16.77 4.94
N LEU A 150 16.75 -16.74 3.76
CA LEU A 150 15.75 -17.72 3.35
C LEU A 150 16.35 -18.99 2.75
N LYS A 151 15.63 -20.10 2.94
CA LYS A 151 15.89 -21.40 2.30
C LYS A 151 14.78 -21.83 1.35
N ASP A 152 13.56 -21.30 1.55
CA ASP A 152 12.42 -21.60 0.69
C ASP A 152 12.56 -20.87 -0.64
N THR A 153 12.69 -21.64 -1.71
CA THR A 153 12.86 -21.08 -3.07
C THR A 153 11.64 -20.32 -3.55
N ALA A 154 10.43 -20.73 -3.15
CA ALA A 154 9.20 -20.06 -3.55
C ALA A 154 9.10 -18.66 -2.92
N ASP A 155 9.53 -18.50 -1.68
CA ASP A 155 9.58 -17.18 -1.03
C ASP A 155 10.70 -16.32 -1.60
N ILE A 156 11.85 -16.92 -1.92
CA ILE A 156 12.95 -16.22 -2.60
C ILE A 156 12.47 -15.66 -3.94
N ASP A 157 11.77 -16.46 -4.75
CA ASP A 157 11.26 -16.04 -6.05
C ASP A 157 10.22 -14.91 -5.91
N ARG A 158 9.28 -15.02 -4.97
CA ARG A 158 8.30 -13.96 -4.69
C ARG A 158 8.97 -12.65 -4.30
N LEU A 159 9.94 -12.70 -3.39
CA LEU A 159 10.66 -11.51 -2.95
C LEU A 159 11.53 -10.91 -4.06
N ASN A 160 12.14 -11.73 -4.92
CA ASN A 160 12.86 -11.24 -6.11
C ASN A 160 11.93 -10.53 -7.09
N ASN A 161 10.72 -11.04 -7.30
CA ASN A 161 9.70 -10.38 -8.12
C ASN A 161 9.30 -9.04 -7.49
N THR A 162 8.99 -9.03 -6.19
CA THR A 162 8.64 -7.82 -5.45
C THR A 162 9.76 -6.78 -5.53
N LYS A 163 11.01 -7.17 -5.30
CA LYS A 163 12.19 -6.30 -5.47
C LYS A 163 12.25 -5.71 -6.88
N THR A 164 12.03 -6.53 -7.88
CA THR A 164 12.02 -6.09 -9.29
C THR A 164 10.93 -5.07 -9.54
N TYR A 165 9.72 -5.25 -8.99
CA TYR A 165 8.63 -4.29 -9.14
C TYR A 165 8.96 -2.94 -8.51
N PHE A 166 9.59 -2.91 -7.35
CA PHE A 166 10.04 -1.67 -6.71
C PHE A 166 11.15 -0.97 -7.49
N LEU A 167 12.14 -1.71 -8.00
CA LEU A 167 13.18 -1.14 -8.85
C LEU A 167 12.60 -0.55 -10.14
N ARG A 168 11.70 -1.28 -10.82
CA ARG A 168 11.04 -0.80 -12.03
C ARG A 168 10.16 0.43 -11.78
N MET A 169 9.51 0.52 -10.62
CA MET A 169 8.69 1.69 -10.26
C MET A 169 9.50 2.99 -10.28
N LYS A 170 10.80 2.95 -10.04
CA LYS A 170 11.67 4.13 -10.07
C LYS A 170 11.79 4.72 -11.47
N ASP A 171 11.98 3.86 -12.49
CA ASP A 171 12.44 4.27 -13.82
C ASP A 171 11.58 3.78 -15.00
N GLN A 172 10.61 2.92 -14.75
CA GLN A 172 9.83 2.27 -15.79
C GLN A 172 8.33 2.29 -15.47
N LYS A 173 7.51 2.40 -16.52
CA LYS A 173 6.06 2.18 -16.41
C LYS A 173 5.77 0.72 -16.03
N CYS A 174 4.58 0.50 -15.49
CA CYS A 174 4.12 -0.82 -15.13
C CYS A 174 3.92 -1.73 -16.35
N SER A 175 4.26 -3.02 -16.24
CA SER A 175 4.22 -3.97 -17.36
C SER A 175 3.37 -5.22 -17.13
N SER A 176 3.02 -5.54 -15.89
CA SER A 176 2.26 -6.75 -15.56
C SER A 176 1.14 -6.47 -14.56
N LEU A 177 0.17 -7.38 -14.50
CA LEU A 177 -0.93 -7.32 -13.52
C LEU A 177 -0.42 -7.30 -12.09
N GLU A 178 0.50 -8.19 -11.76
CA GLU A 178 1.04 -8.30 -10.41
C GLU A 178 1.82 -7.06 -10.01
N GLU A 179 2.67 -6.53 -10.90
CA GLU A 179 3.36 -5.26 -10.69
C GLU A 179 2.36 -4.11 -10.48
N ALA A 180 1.27 -4.05 -11.28
CA ALA A 180 0.25 -3.01 -11.15
C ALA A 180 -0.41 -3.03 -9.78
N LEU A 181 -0.80 -4.20 -9.32
CA LEU A 181 -1.44 -4.38 -8.02
C LEU A 181 -0.48 -4.08 -6.87
N GLN A 182 0.81 -4.45 -6.99
CA GLN A 182 1.83 -4.06 -6.01
C GLN A 182 2.03 -2.54 -5.95
N ARG A 183 2.03 -1.85 -7.11
CA ARG A 183 2.11 -0.38 -7.16
C ARG A 183 0.90 0.29 -6.52
N ILE A 184 -0.31 -0.18 -6.82
CA ILE A 184 -1.55 0.34 -6.22
C ILE A 184 -1.50 0.18 -4.70
N LEU A 185 -1.13 -1.00 -4.20
CA LEU A 185 -0.99 -1.26 -2.76
C LEU A 185 0.06 -0.35 -2.12
N PHE A 186 1.20 -0.17 -2.75
CA PHE A 186 2.26 0.69 -2.25
C PHE A 186 1.78 2.14 -2.10
N TRP A 187 1.20 2.73 -3.15
CA TRP A 187 0.68 4.09 -3.10
C TRP A 187 -0.48 4.23 -2.10
N SER A 188 -1.39 3.26 -2.07
CA SER A 188 -2.48 3.23 -1.08
C SER A 188 -1.94 3.20 0.35
N SER A 189 -0.88 2.42 0.62
CA SER A 189 -0.26 2.38 1.94
C SER A 189 0.36 3.70 2.36
N LEU A 190 0.91 4.48 1.43
CA LEU A 190 1.44 5.82 1.72
C LEU A 190 0.33 6.80 2.11
N PHE A 191 -0.83 6.74 1.46
CA PHE A 191 -2.00 7.54 1.87
C PHE A 191 -2.46 7.16 3.28
N TRP A 192 -2.58 5.87 3.58
CA TRP A 192 -2.93 5.41 4.92
C TRP A 192 -1.91 5.81 5.98
N GLN A 193 -0.62 5.72 5.68
CA GLN A 193 0.44 6.18 6.56
C GLN A 193 0.32 7.68 6.84
N SER A 194 -0.11 8.45 5.86
CA SER A 194 -0.36 9.90 5.96
C SER A 194 -1.70 10.24 6.60
N GLN A 195 -2.41 9.26 7.15
CA GLN A 195 -3.74 9.40 7.77
C GLN A 195 -4.91 9.69 6.82
N HIS A 196 -4.69 9.59 5.51
CA HIS A 196 -5.76 9.62 4.50
C HIS A 196 -6.39 8.23 4.40
N THR A 197 -7.29 7.90 5.32
CA THR A 197 -7.82 6.54 5.45
C THR A 197 -9.07 6.26 4.60
N LEU A 198 -9.65 7.29 4.00
CA LEU A 198 -10.80 7.18 3.08
C LEU A 198 -10.35 7.35 1.62
N VAL A 199 -9.45 6.47 1.19
CA VAL A 199 -8.90 6.51 -0.17
C VAL A 199 -9.52 5.37 -0.99
N GLY A 200 -10.30 5.73 -2.00
CA GLY A 200 -10.88 4.76 -2.93
C GLY A 200 -9.86 4.24 -3.93
N ILE A 201 -10.08 3.01 -4.40
CA ILE A 201 -9.32 2.44 -5.54
C ILE A 201 -10.01 2.80 -6.88
N GLY A 202 -11.24 3.30 -6.83
CA GLY A 202 -12.00 3.69 -8.01
C GLY A 202 -12.38 2.51 -8.89
N ARG A 203 -12.39 2.73 -10.21
CA ARG A 203 -12.74 1.74 -11.23
C ARG A 203 -11.57 0.80 -11.50
N LEU A 204 -11.28 -0.07 -10.52
CA LEU A 204 -10.20 -1.05 -10.64
C LEU A 204 -10.33 -1.95 -11.89
N ASP A 205 -11.54 -2.28 -12.27
CA ASP A 205 -11.83 -3.04 -13.50
C ASP A 205 -11.29 -2.32 -14.76
N LYS A 206 -11.45 -1.00 -14.87
CA LYS A 206 -10.92 -0.20 -15.98
C LYS A 206 -9.39 -0.10 -15.92
N VAL A 207 -8.87 0.18 -14.74
CA VAL A 207 -7.42 0.32 -14.52
C VAL A 207 -6.68 -0.96 -14.90
N LEU A 208 -7.26 -2.13 -14.60
CA LEU A 208 -6.67 -3.43 -14.87
C LEU A 208 -7.01 -4.01 -16.24
N ALA A 209 -7.97 -3.44 -16.98
CA ALA A 209 -8.41 -3.97 -18.30
C ALA A 209 -7.28 -4.05 -19.34
N ARG A 210 -6.21 -3.29 -19.16
CA ARG A 210 -5.02 -3.27 -20.02
C ARG A 210 -4.12 -4.50 -19.88
N TYR A 211 -4.26 -5.24 -18.78
CA TYR A 211 -3.46 -6.43 -18.51
C TYR A 211 -4.20 -7.67 -18.96
N LYS A 212 -3.42 -8.66 -19.46
CA LYS A 212 -3.98 -9.94 -19.85
C LYS A 212 -4.48 -10.66 -18.60
N LEU A 213 -5.78 -10.90 -18.54
CA LEU A 213 -6.44 -11.59 -17.44
C LEU A 213 -6.68 -13.05 -17.82
N ASP A 214 -5.64 -13.88 -17.87
CA ASP A 214 -5.75 -15.33 -18.04
C ASP A 214 -6.29 -15.94 -16.75
N ILE A 215 -7.46 -16.53 -16.87
CA ILE A 215 -8.41 -16.66 -15.76
C ILE A 215 -7.91 -17.36 -14.48
N PRO A 216 -7.19 -18.48 -14.45
CA PRO A 216 -6.86 -19.10 -13.15
C PRO A 216 -5.85 -18.31 -12.32
N GLU A 217 -4.76 -17.87 -12.94
CA GLU A 217 -3.68 -17.17 -12.24
C GLU A 217 -4.06 -15.75 -11.84
N SER A 218 -4.69 -15.00 -12.74
CA SER A 218 -5.13 -13.64 -12.48
C SER A 218 -6.14 -13.56 -11.33
N VAL A 219 -7.02 -14.55 -11.22
CA VAL A 219 -7.99 -14.68 -10.14
C VAL A 219 -7.27 -14.84 -8.79
N GLN A 220 -6.21 -15.65 -8.76
CA GLN A 220 -5.42 -15.83 -7.55
C GLN A 220 -4.67 -14.54 -7.17
N ILE A 221 -4.03 -13.89 -8.13
CA ILE A 221 -3.30 -12.63 -7.95
C ILE A 221 -4.23 -11.54 -7.39
N ILE A 222 -5.40 -11.37 -8.01
CA ILE A 222 -6.40 -10.38 -7.55
C ILE A 222 -6.94 -10.75 -6.16
N GLY A 223 -7.15 -12.03 -5.89
CA GLY A 223 -7.57 -12.50 -4.56
C GLY A 223 -6.54 -12.18 -3.46
N ASP A 224 -5.25 -12.37 -3.75
CA ASP A 224 -4.16 -12.04 -2.83
C ASP A 224 -4.06 -10.52 -2.61
N PHE A 225 -4.27 -9.71 -3.65
CA PHE A 225 -4.37 -8.26 -3.55
C PHE A 225 -5.51 -7.82 -2.61
N TYR A 226 -6.71 -8.36 -2.76
CA TYR A 226 -7.82 -8.03 -1.86
C TYR A 226 -7.55 -8.47 -0.42
N SER A 227 -6.90 -9.60 -0.24
CA SER A 227 -6.52 -10.07 1.10
C SER A 227 -5.53 -9.12 1.77
N GLU A 228 -4.56 -8.59 1.02
CA GLU A 228 -3.61 -7.60 1.53
C GLU A 228 -4.29 -6.26 1.84
N MET A 229 -5.18 -5.77 0.96
CA MET A 229 -5.96 -4.57 1.24
C MET A 229 -6.82 -4.70 2.48
N HIS A 230 -7.46 -5.86 2.65
CA HIS A 230 -8.33 -6.11 3.80
C HIS A 230 -7.56 -6.00 5.13
N ARG A 231 -6.28 -6.33 5.13
CA ARG A 231 -5.40 -6.18 6.29
C ARG A 231 -5.30 -4.73 6.79
N TYR A 232 -5.52 -3.73 5.93
CA TYR A 232 -5.46 -2.33 6.29
C TYR A 232 -6.51 -1.90 7.32
N PHE A 233 -7.59 -2.60 7.46
CA PHE A 233 -8.58 -2.34 8.51
C PHE A 233 -7.95 -2.40 9.91
N ALA A 234 -6.90 -3.19 10.09
CA ALA A 234 -6.20 -3.30 11.36
C ALA A 234 -5.51 -1.99 11.80
N PHE A 235 -5.22 -1.09 10.86
CA PHE A 235 -4.53 0.17 11.14
C PHE A 235 -5.48 1.31 11.50
N LYS A 236 -6.78 1.08 11.49
CA LYS A 236 -7.77 2.12 11.80
C LYS A 236 -7.62 2.66 13.21
N SER A 237 -7.74 3.98 13.38
CA SER A 237 -7.78 4.63 14.69
C SER A 237 -9.06 4.29 15.45
N SER A 238 -8.95 4.22 16.79
CA SER A 238 -10.10 3.99 17.67
C SER A 238 -11.18 5.07 17.51
N GLY A 239 -12.45 4.68 17.58
CA GLY A 239 -13.59 5.60 17.66
C GLY A 239 -14.40 5.77 16.37
N LYS A 240 -13.95 5.28 15.22
CA LYS A 240 -14.74 5.24 13.98
C LYS A 240 -15.23 3.82 13.71
N LEU A 241 -16.39 3.69 13.10
CA LEU A 241 -16.87 2.41 12.59
C LEU A 241 -15.92 1.91 11.50
N LEU A 242 -15.63 0.62 11.48
CA LEU A 242 -14.70 0.03 10.51
C LEU A 242 -15.16 0.23 9.07
N GLY A 243 -16.46 0.21 8.82
CA GLY A 243 -17.04 0.46 7.50
C GLY A 243 -16.77 1.88 6.95
N ASP A 244 -16.46 2.84 7.83
CA ASP A 244 -16.24 4.24 7.42
C ASP A 244 -14.85 4.51 6.84
N THR A 245 -13.95 3.52 6.90
CA THR A 245 -12.56 3.67 6.43
C THR A 245 -12.14 2.56 5.48
N GLY A 246 -13.09 1.87 4.90
CA GLY A 246 -12.82 0.84 3.90
C GLY A 246 -12.31 1.43 2.58
N GLN A 247 -11.48 0.67 1.89
CA GLN A 247 -11.11 0.97 0.52
C GLN A 247 -12.33 0.79 -0.38
N ILE A 248 -12.75 1.84 -1.07
CA ILE A 248 -13.88 1.78 -2.00
C ILE A 248 -13.38 1.33 -3.36
N ILE A 249 -13.88 0.19 -3.82
CA ILE A 249 -13.59 -0.35 -5.15
C ILE A 249 -14.88 -0.40 -5.94
N VAL A 250 -14.88 0.20 -7.10
CA VAL A 250 -15.99 0.17 -8.03
C VAL A 250 -15.70 -0.85 -9.13
N LEU A 251 -16.63 -1.75 -9.35
CA LEU A 251 -16.63 -2.71 -10.46
C LEU A 251 -17.89 -2.47 -11.28
N GLY A 252 -17.77 -2.27 -12.57
CA GLY A 252 -18.90 -2.00 -13.46
C GLY A 252 -18.97 -2.89 -14.66
#